data_0de3b128417b387717666b5b4a8ef509
#
_entry.id   0de3b128417b387717666b5b4a8ef509
#
_cell.length_a   1.000
_cell.length_b   1.000
_cell.length_c   1.000
_cell.angle_alpha   90.00
_cell.angle_beta   90.00
_cell.angle_gamma   90.00
#
_symmetry.space_group_name_H-M   'P 1'
#
loop_
_entity.id
_entity.type
_entity.pdbx_description
1 polymer ?
#
loop_
_entity_poly.entity_id
_entity_poly.type
_entity_poly.pdbx_seq_one_letter_code
_entity_poly.pdbx_strand_id
1 'polypeptide(L)'
;MASPTRQEDVYAYYCRMVDIAKEVNAQHILITTGWAYYDESVEGAWNRSVEMMRKVCDYAKANNILVAIEALQPDESVLANSVEQLKAYLDAVNHPQLKVCIDFGAMARVNNTIQDYFDAFGKDVIHTHFVDGKPTGHLAWSDGTRDLKQDLLDLEVNGYHGYLSLESVNSRYYEKPWAAEEKTLSAFDQLETK
;
A
#
# COMPACT_ATOMS: atom_id res chain seq x y z
N MET A 1 -7.67 -9.01 9.43
CA MET A 1 -6.93 -10.28 9.40
C MET A 1 -6.36 -10.67 10.75
N ALA A 2 -6.11 -9.72 11.64
CA ALA A 2 -5.41 -9.95 12.89
C ALA A 2 -6.13 -10.90 13.86
N SER A 3 -7.35 -10.60 14.29
CA SER A 3 -7.99 -11.37 15.37
C SER A 3 -8.37 -12.81 14.97
N PRO A 4 -7.93 -13.83 15.71
CA PRO A 4 -8.33 -15.20 15.45
C PRO A 4 -9.84 -15.45 15.68
N THR A 5 -10.49 -14.62 16.51
CA THR A 5 -11.91 -14.76 16.88
C THR A 5 -12.85 -13.89 16.02
N ARG A 6 -12.32 -13.04 15.14
CA ARG A 6 -13.09 -12.08 14.34
C ARG A 6 -12.99 -12.34 12.83
N GLN A 7 -12.62 -13.54 12.41
CA GLN A 7 -12.37 -13.85 11.01
C GLN A 7 -13.63 -13.66 10.12
N GLU A 8 -14.80 -14.03 10.61
CA GLU A 8 -16.06 -13.84 9.87
C GLU A 8 -16.39 -12.36 9.68
N ASP A 9 -16.22 -11.54 10.73
CA ASP A 9 -16.45 -10.10 10.66
C ASP A 9 -15.47 -9.42 9.71
N VAL A 10 -14.20 -9.84 9.73
CA VAL A 10 -13.16 -9.32 8.83
C VAL A 10 -13.49 -9.66 7.39
N TYR A 11 -13.90 -10.90 7.11
CA TYR A 11 -14.30 -11.31 5.77
C TYR A 11 -15.51 -10.51 5.28
N ALA A 12 -16.56 -10.41 6.09
CA ALA A 12 -17.75 -9.64 5.76
C ALA A 12 -17.44 -8.16 5.49
N TYR A 13 -16.51 -7.58 6.28
CA TYR A 13 -16.05 -6.21 6.07
C TYR A 13 -15.40 -6.03 4.68
N TYR A 14 -14.47 -6.91 4.31
CA TYR A 14 -13.81 -6.79 3.00
C TYR A 14 -14.73 -7.12 1.83
N CYS A 15 -15.66 -8.05 1.98
CA CYS A 15 -16.72 -8.27 0.96
C CYS A 15 -17.50 -6.97 0.73
N ARG A 16 -17.91 -6.28 1.81
CA ARG A 16 -18.58 -4.98 1.69
C ARG A 16 -17.71 -3.92 1.02
N MET A 17 -16.41 -3.88 1.28
CA MET A 17 -15.49 -2.95 0.60
C MET A 17 -15.42 -3.23 -0.91
N VAL A 18 -15.40 -4.50 -1.30
CA VAL A 18 -15.48 -4.91 -2.71
C VAL A 18 -16.80 -4.46 -3.35
N ASP A 19 -17.93 -4.63 -2.66
CA ASP A 19 -19.24 -4.20 -3.15
C ASP A 19 -19.28 -2.67 -3.35
N ILE A 20 -18.77 -1.90 -2.38
CA ILE A 20 -18.67 -0.44 -2.49
C ILE A 20 -17.75 -0.05 -3.66
N ALA A 21 -16.58 -0.69 -3.79
CA ALA A 21 -15.67 -0.44 -4.89
C ALA A 21 -16.36 -0.61 -6.26
N LYS A 22 -17.17 -1.64 -6.39
CA LYS A 22 -17.98 -1.90 -7.60
C LYS A 22 -19.03 -0.80 -7.84
N GLU A 23 -19.73 -0.36 -6.81
CA GLU A 23 -20.75 0.68 -6.91
C GLU A 23 -20.15 2.04 -7.34
N VAL A 24 -18.94 2.37 -6.85
CA VAL A 24 -18.26 3.62 -7.20
C VAL A 24 -17.34 3.50 -8.42
N ASN A 25 -17.33 2.36 -9.10
CA ASN A 25 -16.45 2.05 -10.23
C ASN A 25 -14.96 2.16 -9.91
N ALA A 26 -14.55 1.84 -8.69
CA ALA A 26 -13.15 1.70 -8.33
C ALA A 26 -12.57 0.42 -8.95
N GLN A 27 -11.30 0.46 -9.34
CA GLN A 27 -10.63 -0.69 -9.96
C GLN A 27 -10.13 -1.70 -8.92
N HIS A 28 -9.83 -1.24 -7.72
CA HIS A 28 -9.27 -2.06 -6.65
C HIS A 28 -9.69 -1.55 -5.27
N ILE A 29 -9.53 -2.42 -4.28
CA ILE A 29 -9.49 -2.07 -2.86
C ILE A 29 -8.06 -2.17 -2.36
N LEU A 30 -7.72 -1.38 -1.34
CA LEU A 30 -6.45 -1.48 -0.63
C LEU A 30 -6.61 -2.36 0.62
N ILE A 31 -5.60 -3.15 0.90
CA ILE A 31 -5.57 -4.06 2.04
C ILE A 31 -4.13 -4.22 2.54
N THR A 32 -3.97 -4.55 3.82
CA THR A 32 -2.67 -4.87 4.41
C THR A 32 -2.62 -6.33 4.87
N THR A 33 -1.43 -6.84 5.16
CA THR A 33 -1.28 -8.19 5.72
C THR A 33 -1.92 -8.33 7.10
N GLY A 34 -2.18 -7.22 7.79
CA GLY A 34 -2.55 -7.19 9.20
C GLY A 34 -1.32 -7.35 10.10
N TRP A 35 -1.51 -7.83 11.31
CA TRP A 35 -0.46 -7.97 12.33
C TRP A 35 -0.61 -9.27 13.14
N ALA A 36 0.37 -9.58 13.98
CA ALA A 36 0.30 -10.62 15.00
C ALA A 36 0.14 -9.99 16.38
N TYR A 37 -0.66 -10.60 17.25
CA TYR A 37 -0.73 -10.21 18.65
C TYR A 37 0.51 -10.70 19.41
N TYR A 38 0.87 -10.04 20.51
CA TYR A 38 2.05 -10.37 21.30
C TYR A 38 1.98 -11.76 21.98
N ASP A 39 0.79 -12.30 22.13
CA ASP A 39 0.51 -13.60 22.76
C ASP A 39 0.28 -14.75 21.76
N GLU A 40 0.55 -14.50 20.49
CA GLU A 40 0.44 -15.52 19.44
C GLU A 40 1.75 -15.69 18.65
N SER A 41 1.87 -16.79 17.91
CA SER A 41 2.98 -16.98 17.01
C SER A 41 2.82 -16.17 15.74
N VAL A 42 3.90 -15.56 15.23
CA VAL A 42 3.92 -14.85 13.96
C VAL A 42 3.49 -15.78 12.81
N GLU A 43 3.92 -17.05 12.85
CA GLU A 43 3.51 -18.06 11.87
C GLU A 43 2.00 -18.30 11.86
N GLY A 44 1.37 -18.37 13.03
CA GLY A 44 -0.09 -18.53 13.15
C GLY A 44 -0.84 -17.33 12.57
N ALA A 45 -0.37 -16.12 12.87
CA ALA A 45 -0.93 -14.88 12.31
C ALA A 45 -0.72 -14.80 10.80
N TRP A 46 0.44 -15.18 10.29
CA TRP A 46 0.75 -15.26 8.87
C TRP A 46 -0.21 -16.20 8.13
N ASN A 47 -0.32 -17.45 8.60
CA ASN A 47 -1.17 -18.46 7.97
C ASN A 47 -2.63 -18.02 7.93
N ARG A 48 -3.13 -17.44 9.01
CA ARG A 48 -4.48 -16.87 9.10
C ARG A 48 -4.69 -15.71 8.14
N SER A 49 -3.68 -14.83 8.01
CA SER A 49 -3.71 -13.70 7.07
C SER A 49 -3.73 -14.19 5.62
N VAL A 50 -2.87 -15.13 5.25
CA VAL A 50 -2.83 -15.72 3.91
C VAL A 50 -4.14 -16.39 3.53
N GLU A 51 -4.74 -17.16 4.45
CA GLU A 51 -6.03 -17.81 4.21
C GLU A 51 -7.16 -16.78 4.00
N MET A 52 -7.20 -15.74 4.85
CA MET A 52 -8.18 -14.66 4.71
C MET A 52 -8.00 -13.90 3.40
N MET A 53 -6.76 -13.58 3.03
CA MET A 53 -6.46 -12.89 1.78
C MET A 53 -6.95 -13.69 0.56
N ARG A 54 -6.77 -15.00 0.54
CA ARG A 54 -7.32 -15.85 -0.54
C ARG A 54 -8.83 -15.72 -0.65
N LYS A 55 -9.56 -15.81 0.49
CA LYS A 55 -11.03 -15.68 0.50
C LYS A 55 -11.49 -14.31 -0.01
N VAL A 56 -10.79 -13.23 0.39
CA VAL A 56 -11.09 -11.88 -0.08
C VAL A 56 -10.81 -11.75 -1.58
N CYS A 57 -9.69 -12.29 -2.07
CA CYS A 57 -9.34 -12.29 -3.48
C CYS A 57 -10.33 -13.08 -4.33
N ASP A 58 -10.83 -14.23 -3.84
CA ASP A 58 -11.88 -15.01 -4.52
C ASP A 58 -13.16 -14.18 -4.68
N TYR A 59 -13.60 -13.48 -3.63
CA TYR A 59 -14.76 -12.61 -3.68
C TYR A 59 -14.55 -11.41 -4.61
N ALA A 60 -13.38 -10.77 -4.53
CA ALA A 60 -13.00 -9.65 -5.38
C ALA A 60 -12.97 -10.06 -6.87
N LYS A 61 -12.44 -11.26 -7.18
CA LYS A 61 -12.43 -11.83 -8.53
C LYS A 61 -13.84 -12.00 -9.09
N ALA A 62 -14.76 -12.52 -8.29
CA ALA A 62 -16.17 -12.69 -8.70
C ALA A 62 -16.85 -11.35 -9.02
N ASN A 63 -16.35 -10.25 -8.52
CA ASN A 63 -16.85 -8.89 -8.72
C ASN A 63 -15.99 -8.04 -9.68
N ASN A 64 -14.93 -8.59 -10.29
CA ASN A 64 -13.98 -7.90 -11.17
C ASN A 64 -13.23 -6.73 -10.47
N ILE A 65 -12.98 -6.84 -9.17
CA ILE A 65 -12.21 -5.87 -8.39
C ILE A 65 -10.84 -6.46 -8.08
N LEU A 66 -9.77 -5.69 -8.26
CA LEU A 66 -8.42 -6.06 -7.85
C LEU A 66 -8.25 -5.82 -6.34
N VAL A 67 -7.25 -6.47 -5.76
CA VAL A 67 -6.85 -6.27 -4.37
C VAL A 67 -5.41 -5.77 -4.37
N ALA A 68 -5.18 -4.51 -4.04
CA ALA A 68 -3.85 -3.95 -3.88
C ALA A 68 -3.39 -4.15 -2.43
N ILE A 69 -2.25 -4.78 -2.24
CA ILE A 69 -1.64 -4.96 -0.91
C ILE A 69 -0.42 -4.05 -0.77
N GLU A 70 -0.29 -3.43 0.39
CA GLU A 70 0.91 -2.68 0.75
C GLU A 70 1.70 -3.36 1.86
N ALA A 71 3.02 -3.17 1.85
CA ALA A 71 3.88 -3.46 2.99
C ALA A 71 3.70 -2.38 4.05
N LEU A 72 3.62 -2.79 5.32
CA LEU A 72 3.56 -1.88 6.46
C LEU A 72 4.95 -1.64 7.05
N GLN A 73 5.14 -0.54 7.77
CA GLN A 73 6.37 -0.30 8.51
C GLN A 73 6.56 -1.35 9.62
N PRO A 74 7.83 -1.65 10.03
CA PRO A 74 8.10 -2.68 11.05
C PRO A 74 7.48 -2.42 12.43
N ASP A 75 7.15 -1.18 12.74
CA ASP A 75 6.44 -0.78 13.96
C ASP A 75 4.91 -0.88 13.84
N GLU A 76 4.38 -1.08 12.65
CA GLU A 76 2.95 -1.26 12.38
C GLU A 76 2.58 -2.74 12.24
N SER A 77 3.48 -3.57 11.70
CA SER A 77 3.26 -4.99 11.49
C SER A 77 4.56 -5.77 11.51
N VAL A 78 4.48 -7.05 11.84
CA VAL A 78 5.61 -8.01 11.77
C VAL A 78 5.44 -9.02 10.63
N LEU A 79 4.40 -8.88 9.80
CA LEU A 79 4.08 -9.90 8.78
C LEU A 79 4.78 -9.63 7.45
N ALA A 80 4.70 -8.42 6.89
CA ALA A 80 5.39 -8.10 5.66
C ALA A 80 5.75 -6.61 5.62
N ASN A 81 7.05 -6.31 5.67
CA ASN A 81 7.57 -4.95 5.75
C ASN A 81 8.52 -4.60 4.59
N SER A 82 9.10 -5.59 3.93
CA SER A 82 10.03 -5.40 2.82
C SER A 82 9.51 -6.03 1.54
N VAL A 83 10.11 -5.66 0.41
CA VAL A 83 9.85 -6.28 -0.90
C VAL A 83 10.00 -7.80 -0.83
N GLU A 84 11.04 -8.31 -0.19
CA GLU A 84 11.28 -9.76 -0.04
C GLU A 84 10.14 -10.44 0.73
N GLN A 85 9.75 -9.86 1.87
CA GLN A 85 8.66 -10.39 2.70
C GLN A 85 7.30 -10.29 2.00
N LEU A 86 7.06 -9.18 1.32
CA LEU A 86 5.83 -8.98 0.54
C LEU A 86 5.75 -9.99 -0.61
N LYS A 87 6.88 -10.24 -1.29
CA LYS A 87 6.94 -11.26 -2.34
C LYS A 87 6.63 -12.66 -1.79
N ALA A 88 7.23 -13.03 -0.67
CA ALA A 88 6.92 -14.30 0.00
C ALA A 88 5.44 -14.40 0.36
N TYR A 89 4.82 -13.28 0.78
CA TYR A 89 3.40 -13.24 1.07
C TYR A 89 2.52 -13.43 -0.17
N LEU A 90 2.83 -12.74 -1.28
CA LEU A 90 2.11 -12.92 -2.55
C LEU A 90 2.24 -14.36 -3.06
N ASP A 91 3.44 -14.93 -2.99
CA ASP A 91 3.70 -16.31 -3.38
C ASP A 91 2.91 -17.30 -2.51
N ALA A 92 2.80 -17.05 -1.20
CA ALA A 92 2.00 -17.85 -0.28
C ALA A 92 0.50 -17.74 -0.56
N VAL A 93 0.00 -16.53 -0.85
CA VAL A 93 -1.42 -16.33 -1.24
C VAL A 93 -1.69 -16.96 -2.60
N ASN A 94 -0.79 -16.81 -3.56
CA ASN A 94 -0.84 -17.35 -4.91
C ASN A 94 -2.20 -17.11 -5.60
N HIS A 95 -2.61 -15.85 -5.69
CA HIS A 95 -3.90 -15.48 -6.28
C HIS A 95 -3.73 -14.35 -7.31
N PRO A 96 -4.25 -14.50 -8.56
CA PRO A 96 -4.02 -13.52 -9.64
C PRO A 96 -4.66 -12.15 -9.39
N GLN A 97 -5.64 -12.07 -8.48
CA GLN A 97 -6.32 -10.83 -8.13
C GLN A 97 -5.52 -9.96 -7.15
N LEU A 98 -4.52 -10.57 -6.46
CA LEU A 98 -3.66 -9.84 -5.54
C LEU A 98 -2.58 -9.08 -6.31
N LYS A 99 -2.52 -7.79 -6.09
CA LYS A 99 -1.63 -6.82 -6.72
C LYS A 99 -0.92 -6.01 -5.65
N VAL A 100 -0.02 -5.12 -6.03
CA VAL A 100 0.85 -4.40 -5.10
C VAL A 100 0.57 -2.90 -5.14
N CYS A 101 0.51 -2.31 -3.96
CA CYS A 101 0.64 -0.88 -3.73
C CYS A 101 2.03 -0.59 -3.16
N ILE A 102 2.75 0.37 -3.71
CA ILE A 102 3.97 0.89 -3.10
C ILE A 102 3.58 1.99 -2.13
N ASP A 103 3.80 1.81 -0.85
CA ASP A 103 3.83 2.92 0.10
C ASP A 103 5.25 3.46 0.21
N PHE A 104 5.44 4.74 -0.14
CA PHE A 104 6.76 5.38 -0.18
C PHE A 104 7.37 5.56 1.20
N GLY A 105 6.53 5.73 2.24
CA GLY A 105 6.97 5.80 3.62
C GLY A 105 7.47 4.44 4.13
N ALA A 106 6.68 3.39 3.94
CA ALA A 106 7.06 2.03 4.32
C ALA A 106 8.28 1.52 3.53
N MET A 107 8.30 1.76 2.21
CA MET A 107 9.44 1.44 1.33
C MET A 107 10.75 2.05 1.87
N ALA A 108 10.75 3.35 2.15
CA ALA A 108 11.93 4.06 2.64
C ALA A 108 12.37 3.59 4.04
N ARG A 109 11.42 3.17 4.88
CA ARG A 109 11.68 2.72 6.25
C ARG A 109 12.59 1.48 6.32
N VAL A 110 12.56 0.65 5.29
CA VAL A 110 13.36 -0.58 5.18
C VAL A 110 14.44 -0.50 4.10
N ASN A 111 14.71 0.70 3.57
CA ASN A 111 15.68 0.98 2.51
C ASN A 111 15.42 0.22 1.20
N ASN A 112 14.16 -0.12 0.92
CA ASN A 112 13.78 -0.55 -0.41
C ASN A 112 13.62 0.67 -1.34
N THR A 113 13.69 0.41 -2.65
CA THR A 113 13.59 1.41 -3.71
C THR A 113 12.39 1.11 -4.62
N ILE A 114 11.98 2.07 -5.42
CA ILE A 114 10.97 1.88 -6.48
C ILE A 114 11.41 0.74 -7.41
N GLN A 115 12.69 0.69 -7.78
CA GLN A 115 13.24 -0.36 -8.64
C GLN A 115 13.09 -1.76 -8.03
N ASP A 116 13.35 -1.93 -6.72
CA ASP A 116 13.17 -3.22 -6.05
C ASP A 116 11.72 -3.74 -6.18
N TYR A 117 10.73 -2.84 -6.06
CA TYR A 117 9.34 -3.20 -6.25
C TYR A 117 9.03 -3.63 -7.69
N PHE A 118 9.52 -2.92 -8.69
CA PHE A 118 9.27 -3.28 -10.08
C PHE A 118 10.07 -4.52 -10.51
N ASP A 119 11.26 -4.75 -9.99
CA ASP A 119 12.02 -5.98 -10.20
C ASP A 119 11.30 -7.22 -9.64
N ALA A 120 10.64 -7.06 -8.49
CA ALA A 120 9.93 -8.15 -7.83
C ALA A 120 8.51 -8.40 -8.38
N PHE A 121 7.78 -7.36 -8.75
CA PHE A 121 6.35 -7.43 -9.03
C PHE A 121 5.97 -6.94 -10.43
N GLY A 122 6.81 -6.16 -11.10
CA GLY A 122 6.58 -5.68 -12.46
C GLY A 122 5.22 -4.98 -12.60
N LYS A 123 4.43 -5.45 -13.57
CA LYS A 123 3.08 -4.91 -13.87
C LYS A 123 2.04 -5.14 -12.76
N ASP A 124 2.37 -5.92 -11.75
CA ASP A 124 1.47 -6.13 -10.60
C ASP A 124 1.56 -5.00 -9.59
N VAL A 125 2.47 -4.03 -9.76
CA VAL A 125 2.41 -2.73 -9.09
C VAL A 125 1.33 -1.89 -9.75
N ILE A 126 0.19 -1.72 -9.07
CA ILE A 126 -1.00 -1.04 -9.64
C ILE A 126 -1.37 0.26 -8.94
N HIS A 127 -0.80 0.53 -7.78
CA HIS A 127 -1.12 1.70 -6.97
C HIS A 127 0.10 2.19 -6.19
N THR A 128 0.08 3.47 -5.80
CA THR A 128 1.10 4.05 -4.91
C THR A 128 0.46 4.97 -3.88
N HIS A 129 0.96 4.90 -2.65
CA HIS A 129 0.85 5.98 -1.67
C HIS A 129 2.09 6.86 -1.83
N PHE A 130 1.90 7.95 -2.57
CA PHE A 130 2.98 8.80 -3.07
C PHE A 130 3.20 9.97 -2.11
N VAL A 131 4.09 9.77 -1.15
CA VAL A 131 4.37 10.70 -0.06
C VAL A 131 5.84 11.06 0.03
N ASP A 132 6.12 12.25 0.53
CA ASP A 132 7.47 12.63 0.95
C ASP A 132 7.78 12.07 2.34
N GLY A 133 9.05 12.09 2.72
CA GLY A 133 9.52 11.59 4.00
C GLY A 133 10.89 12.13 4.38
N LYS A 134 11.29 11.85 5.65
CA LYS A 134 12.59 12.27 6.15
C LYS A 134 13.27 11.14 6.97
N PRO A 135 13.64 10.03 6.35
CA PRO A 135 13.18 9.51 5.06
C PRO A 135 11.71 9.06 5.05
N THR A 136 11.10 8.82 6.22
CA THR A 136 9.72 8.38 6.39
C THR A 136 8.84 9.48 6.97
N GLY A 137 7.55 9.23 7.20
CA GLY A 137 6.68 10.12 7.95
C GLY A 137 5.44 10.60 7.25
N HIS A 138 5.10 10.07 6.08
CA HIS A 138 3.90 10.43 5.31
C HIS A 138 3.71 11.95 5.22
N LEU A 139 4.72 12.61 4.68
CA LEU A 139 4.79 14.06 4.57
C LEU A 139 4.23 14.54 3.23
N ALA A 140 3.69 15.76 3.23
CA ALA A 140 3.45 16.48 1.99
C ALA A 140 4.76 16.68 1.23
N TRP A 141 4.72 16.64 -0.08
CA TRP A 141 5.90 16.92 -0.90
C TRP A 141 6.45 18.31 -0.61
N SER A 142 7.77 18.39 -0.46
CA SER A 142 8.55 19.54 0.02
C SER A 142 8.61 19.72 1.55
N ASP A 143 8.04 18.82 2.35
CA ASP A 143 8.25 18.77 3.79
C ASP A 143 9.29 17.75 4.25
N GLY A 144 9.64 16.84 3.36
CA GLY A 144 10.66 15.82 3.57
C GLY A 144 11.95 16.09 2.81
N THR A 145 12.63 15.02 2.41
CA THR A 145 13.93 15.06 1.74
C THR A 145 14.00 14.19 0.49
N ARG A 146 12.89 13.64 0.03
CA ARG A 146 12.83 12.86 -1.21
C ARG A 146 12.94 13.78 -2.42
N ASP A 147 13.47 13.26 -3.51
CA ASP A 147 13.52 13.97 -4.80
C ASP A 147 12.29 13.63 -5.62
N LEU A 148 11.30 14.52 -5.61
CA LEU A 148 10.05 14.36 -6.33
C LEU A 148 10.26 14.05 -7.82
N LYS A 149 11.20 14.76 -8.46
CA LYS A 149 11.48 14.57 -9.88
C LYS A 149 12.07 13.20 -10.17
N GLN A 150 13.00 12.75 -9.31
CA GLN A 150 13.63 11.44 -9.48
C GLN A 150 12.62 10.32 -9.24
N ASP A 151 11.80 10.43 -8.20
CA ASP A 151 10.78 9.42 -7.89
C ASP A 151 9.74 9.28 -9.03
N LEU A 152 9.35 10.40 -9.65
CA LEU A 152 8.46 10.38 -10.83
C LEU A 152 9.14 9.73 -12.04
N LEU A 153 10.41 10.03 -12.28
CA LEU A 153 11.19 9.39 -13.36
C LEU A 153 11.34 7.89 -13.12
N ASP A 154 11.60 7.47 -11.89
CA ASP A 154 11.72 6.05 -11.55
C ASP A 154 10.40 5.29 -11.77
N LEU A 155 9.27 5.90 -11.48
CA LEU A 155 7.96 5.34 -11.82
C LEU A 155 7.74 5.27 -13.33
N GLU A 156 8.07 6.34 -14.06
CA GLU A 156 7.89 6.42 -15.52
C GLU A 156 8.74 5.38 -16.27
N VAL A 157 10.02 5.27 -15.95
CA VAL A 157 10.93 4.31 -16.62
C VAL A 157 10.54 2.85 -16.36
N ASN A 158 9.87 2.58 -15.24
CA ASN A 158 9.30 1.28 -14.92
C ASN A 158 7.89 1.06 -15.50
N GLY A 159 7.38 2.03 -16.28
CA GLY A 159 6.10 1.91 -16.99
C GLY A 159 4.88 2.00 -16.07
N TYR A 160 4.99 2.69 -14.94
CA TYR A 160 3.86 2.91 -14.06
C TYR A 160 2.89 3.92 -14.65
N HIS A 161 1.61 3.57 -14.70
CA HIS A 161 0.52 4.40 -15.22
C HIS A 161 -0.68 4.51 -14.26
N GLY A 162 -0.49 4.12 -12.99
CA GLY A 162 -1.51 4.20 -11.95
C GLY A 162 -1.64 5.60 -11.35
N TYR A 163 -2.47 5.69 -10.32
CA TYR A 163 -2.66 6.93 -9.56
C TYR A 163 -1.52 7.13 -8.55
N LEU A 164 -1.17 8.40 -8.33
CA LEU A 164 -0.29 8.86 -7.27
C LEU A 164 -1.18 9.34 -6.12
N SER A 165 -1.57 8.44 -5.22
CA SER A 165 -2.43 8.80 -4.09
C SER A 165 -1.62 9.48 -3.00
N LEU A 166 -2.01 10.69 -2.65
CA LEU A 166 -1.39 11.46 -1.58
C LEU A 166 -1.94 10.96 -0.23
N GLU A 167 -1.05 10.46 0.61
CA GLU A 167 -1.38 9.97 1.95
C GLU A 167 -0.66 10.77 3.03
N SER A 168 -0.86 12.08 3.04
CA SER A 168 -0.20 13.02 3.95
C SER A 168 -0.81 12.95 5.37
N VAL A 169 -0.62 11.82 6.05
CA VAL A 169 -1.26 11.51 7.35
C VAL A 169 -0.42 11.88 8.58
N ASN A 170 0.63 12.68 8.40
CA ASN A 170 1.43 13.16 9.54
C ASN A 170 0.62 14.09 10.45
N SER A 171 0.79 13.96 11.76
CA SER A 171 0.04 14.72 12.77
C SER A 171 0.17 16.25 12.64
N ARG A 172 1.24 16.76 12.03
CA ARG A 172 1.41 18.20 11.75
C ARG A 172 0.32 18.81 10.88
N TYR A 173 -0.43 17.97 10.14
CA TYR A 173 -1.48 18.42 9.23
C TYR A 173 -2.88 18.33 9.81
N TYR A 174 -3.07 17.77 11.01
CA TYR A 174 -4.41 17.54 11.58
C TYR A 174 -5.28 18.78 11.70
N GLU A 175 -4.68 19.94 11.99
CA GLU A 175 -5.43 21.19 12.09
C GLU A 175 -5.82 21.78 10.72
N LYS A 176 -4.99 21.52 9.69
CA LYS A 176 -5.16 22.04 8.33
C LYS A 176 -4.77 20.99 7.28
N PRO A 177 -5.52 19.90 7.14
CA PRO A 177 -5.14 18.80 6.24
C PRO A 177 -5.01 19.25 4.78
N TRP A 178 -5.86 20.18 4.31
CA TRP A 178 -5.80 20.73 2.96
C TRP A 178 -4.49 21.44 2.63
N ALA A 179 -3.82 22.01 3.62
CA ALA A 179 -2.52 22.65 3.41
C ALA A 179 -1.42 21.66 2.99
N ALA A 180 -1.53 20.39 3.36
CA ALA A 180 -0.63 19.34 2.90
C ALA A 180 -0.83 19.06 1.40
N GLU A 181 -2.09 18.96 0.98
CA GLU A 181 -2.45 18.73 -0.43
C GLU A 181 -2.05 19.92 -1.32
N GLU A 182 -2.39 21.16 -0.89
CA GLU A 182 -2.00 22.39 -1.61
C GLU A 182 -0.47 22.48 -1.76
N LYS A 183 0.28 22.12 -0.73
CA LYS A 183 1.74 22.12 -0.76
C LYS A 183 2.27 21.10 -1.76
N THR A 184 1.74 19.90 -1.74
CA THR A 184 2.10 18.84 -2.69
C THR A 184 1.80 19.26 -4.12
N LEU A 185 0.62 19.78 -4.41
CA LEU A 185 0.26 20.29 -5.74
C LEU A 185 1.22 21.39 -6.21
N SER A 186 1.56 22.33 -5.31
CA SER A 186 2.55 23.38 -5.62
C SER A 186 3.94 22.82 -5.94
N ALA A 187 4.33 21.69 -5.35
CA ALA A 187 5.60 21.03 -5.68
C ALA A 187 5.58 20.44 -7.09
N PHE A 188 4.44 19.88 -7.53
CA PHE A 188 4.27 19.43 -8.91
C PHE A 188 4.31 20.59 -9.91
N ASP A 189 3.61 21.69 -9.66
CA ASP A 189 3.60 22.87 -10.53
C ASP A 189 5.01 23.43 -10.78
N GLN A 190 5.89 23.35 -9.78
CA GLN A 190 7.29 23.79 -9.90
C GLN A 190 8.15 22.89 -10.79
N LEU A 191 7.76 21.63 -11.05
CA LEU A 191 8.46 20.76 -11.98
C LEU A 191 8.16 21.13 -13.43
N GLU A 192 6.94 21.55 -13.73
CA GLU A 192 6.51 21.91 -15.11
C GLU A 192 7.11 23.22 -15.58
N THR A 193 7.57 24.08 -14.67
CA THR A 193 8.10 25.42 -14.99
C THR A 193 9.62 25.47 -15.17
N LYS A 194 10.33 24.36 -15.09
CA LYS A 194 11.79 24.24 -15.30
C LYS A 194 12.11 23.36 -16.51
#